data_2ca72cc1fbfb6d8f8995270006fe6003
#
_entry.id   2ca72cc1fbfb6d8f8995270006fe6003
#
_cell.length_a   1.000
_cell.length_b   1.000
_cell.length_c   1.000
_cell.angle_alpha   90.00
_cell.angle_beta   90.00
_cell.angle_gamma   90.00
#
_symmetry.space_group_name_H-M   'P 1'
#
loop_
_entity.id
_entity.type
_entity.pdbx_description
1 polymer ?
#
loop_
_entity_poly.entity_id
_entity_poly.type
_entity_poly.pdbx_seq_one_letter_code
_entity_poly.pdbx_strand_id
1 'polypeptide(L)'
;FRRIVSKTYYALPATDVYNADDRLFNTTNELIRKNASTPTKNYYYEYATGAKTGYTDAAKNCIVATATKGDVSLLVVVLHDSLTEEGLSQRALDCKTLFEYGFNNYSERVLFSKDSVAQNITVKGGTKDTSSLDLLCESDISALIPNSIDVSTLTPSILLSDNISAPIAEGTNLGNIS
;
A
#
# COMPACT_ATOMS: atom_id res chain seq x y z
N PHE A 1 11.82 9.62 -2.93
CA PHE A 1 11.82 8.51 -3.89
C PHE A 1 10.63 8.60 -4.85
N ARG A 2 9.36 8.53 -4.39
CA ARG A 2 8.14 8.52 -5.23
C ARG A 2 8.11 9.63 -6.29
N ARG A 3 8.47 10.88 -5.91
CA ARG A 3 8.50 12.04 -6.83
C ARG A 3 9.48 11.86 -8.01
N ILE A 4 10.53 11.05 -7.85
CA ILE A 4 11.51 10.79 -8.91
C ILE A 4 11.00 9.69 -9.84
N VAL A 5 10.58 8.56 -9.29
CA VAL A 5 10.21 7.37 -10.07
C VAL A 5 8.88 7.49 -10.82
N SER A 6 8.06 8.49 -10.48
CA SER A 6 6.81 8.81 -11.19
C SER A 6 7.01 9.74 -12.39
N LYS A 7 8.21 10.29 -12.58
CA LYS A 7 8.50 11.14 -13.75
C LYS A 7 8.59 10.32 -15.02
N THR A 8 7.95 10.81 -16.08
CA THR A 8 8.02 10.21 -17.41
C THR A 8 9.29 10.60 -18.15
N TYR A 9 9.80 11.80 -17.86
CA TYR A 9 11.08 12.31 -18.37
C TYR A 9 11.73 13.27 -17.37
N TYR A 10 13.02 13.49 -17.55
CA TYR A 10 13.78 14.51 -16.85
C TYR A 10 14.83 15.12 -17.80
N ALA A 11 14.83 16.44 -17.90
CA ALA A 11 15.88 17.18 -18.59
C ALA A 11 16.95 17.60 -17.57
N LEU A 12 18.17 17.12 -17.74
CA LEU A 12 19.31 17.60 -16.99
C LEU A 12 19.93 18.75 -17.76
N PRO A 13 19.94 19.97 -17.19
CA PRO A 13 20.47 21.15 -17.86
C PRO A 13 21.93 20.98 -18.28
N ALA A 14 22.29 21.61 -19.37
CA ALA A 14 23.69 21.74 -19.78
C ALA A 14 24.52 22.44 -18.70
N THR A 15 25.79 22.06 -18.59
CA THR A 15 26.74 22.70 -17.69
C THR A 15 28.01 23.04 -18.46
N ASP A 16 28.78 24.00 -17.99
CA ASP A 16 30.04 24.45 -18.62
C ASP A 16 31.08 23.32 -18.74
N VAL A 17 30.92 22.26 -17.95
CA VAL A 17 31.89 21.16 -17.88
C VAL A 17 31.49 19.93 -18.71
N TYR A 18 30.18 19.68 -18.89
CA TYR A 18 29.74 18.38 -19.39
C TYR A 18 28.94 18.34 -20.68
N ASN A 19 28.24 19.39 -21.09
CA ASN A 19 27.48 19.37 -22.35
C ASN A 19 27.10 20.77 -22.82
N ALA A 20 27.14 21.01 -24.13
CA ALA A 20 26.59 22.19 -24.76
C ALA A 20 25.04 22.17 -24.76
N ASP A 21 24.40 21.00 -24.65
CA ASP A 21 22.96 20.81 -24.73
C ASP A 21 22.39 20.08 -23.53
N ASP A 22 21.11 20.27 -23.22
CA ASP A 22 20.37 19.55 -22.21
C ASP A 22 20.32 18.06 -22.53
N ARG A 23 20.45 17.22 -21.50
CA ARG A 23 20.29 15.77 -21.62
C ARG A 23 18.90 15.33 -21.18
N LEU A 24 18.19 14.64 -22.06
CA LEU A 24 16.87 14.10 -21.80
C LEU A 24 16.96 12.63 -21.35
N PHE A 25 16.42 12.37 -20.18
CA PHE A 25 16.23 11.03 -19.64
C PHE A 25 14.76 10.68 -19.66
N ASN A 26 14.41 9.64 -20.42
CA ASN A 26 13.05 9.11 -20.46
C ASN A 26 12.93 7.90 -19.57
N THR A 27 11.76 7.73 -18.92
CA THR A 27 11.48 6.53 -18.16
C THR A 27 11.45 5.29 -19.06
N THR A 28 11.95 4.20 -18.54
CA THR A 28 11.81 2.85 -19.14
C THR A 28 10.55 2.13 -18.62
N ASN A 29 9.85 2.71 -17.65
CA ASN A 29 8.62 2.13 -17.12
C ASN A 29 7.44 2.44 -18.06
N GLU A 30 6.98 1.40 -18.73
CA GLU A 30 5.93 1.46 -19.74
C GLU A 30 4.55 1.81 -19.14
N LEU A 31 4.33 1.48 -17.86
CA LEU A 31 3.04 1.69 -17.18
C LEU A 31 2.71 3.17 -16.94
N ILE A 32 3.72 4.03 -16.79
CA ILE A 32 3.51 5.48 -16.56
C ILE A 32 3.63 6.32 -17.83
N ARG A 33 3.97 5.72 -18.96
CA ARG A 33 4.17 6.41 -20.25
C ARG A 33 2.87 6.42 -21.06
N LYS A 34 2.29 7.61 -21.28
CA LYS A 34 1.04 7.77 -22.07
C LYS A 34 1.20 7.58 -23.57
N ASN A 35 2.41 7.83 -24.10
CA ASN A 35 2.66 7.79 -25.53
C ASN A 35 3.20 6.42 -25.95
N ALA A 36 2.34 5.59 -26.48
CA ALA A 36 2.70 4.33 -27.11
C ALA A 36 3.10 4.57 -28.58
N SER A 37 4.07 3.79 -29.06
CA SER A 37 4.44 3.79 -30.49
C SER A 37 3.35 3.19 -31.39
N THR A 38 2.51 2.32 -30.82
CA THR A 38 1.35 1.72 -31.47
C THR A 38 0.26 1.43 -30.43
N PRO A 39 -1.03 1.35 -30.83
CA PRO A 39 -2.12 1.00 -29.91
C PRO A 39 -1.91 -0.33 -29.19
N THR A 40 -1.32 -1.33 -29.88
CA THR A 40 -1.04 -2.67 -29.34
C THR A 40 0.08 -2.66 -28.28
N LYS A 41 0.96 -1.66 -28.29
CA LYS A 41 2.04 -1.48 -27.31
C LYS A 41 1.74 -0.41 -26.28
N ASN A 42 0.46 -0.08 -26.07
CA ASN A 42 0.05 0.86 -25.05
C ASN A 42 -0.10 0.14 -23.69
N TYR A 43 0.94 0.21 -22.90
CA TYR A 43 0.97 -0.37 -21.55
C TYR A 43 0.59 0.63 -20.45
N TYR A 44 0.27 1.87 -20.81
CA TYR A 44 -0.10 2.90 -19.84
C TYR A 44 -1.22 2.40 -18.92
N TYR A 45 -1.03 2.61 -17.64
CA TYR A 45 -2.01 2.30 -16.61
C TYR A 45 -2.25 3.55 -15.75
N GLU A 46 -3.47 4.05 -15.75
CA GLU A 46 -3.80 5.37 -15.20
C GLU A 46 -3.46 5.54 -13.72
N TYR A 47 -3.51 4.44 -12.95
CA TYR A 47 -3.20 4.44 -11.53
C TYR A 47 -1.72 4.21 -11.23
N ALA A 48 -0.90 3.89 -12.23
CA ALA A 48 0.52 3.61 -12.01
C ALA A 48 1.29 4.85 -11.54
N THR A 49 2.09 4.69 -10.50
CA THR A 49 2.86 5.77 -9.87
C THR A 49 4.38 5.56 -9.94
N GLY A 50 4.83 4.44 -10.47
CA GLY A 50 6.26 4.08 -10.61
C GLY A 50 6.42 2.55 -10.69
N ALA A 51 7.59 1.92 -10.49
CA ALA A 51 8.79 2.54 -9.99
C ALA A 51 10.01 2.31 -10.91
N LYS A 52 10.46 1.05 -11.09
CA LYS A 52 11.75 0.75 -11.76
C LYS A 52 11.70 -0.55 -12.56
N THR A 53 12.20 -0.51 -13.78
CA THR A 53 12.43 -1.68 -14.63
C THR A 53 13.89 -2.14 -14.54
N GLY A 54 14.13 -3.41 -14.82
CA GLY A 54 15.45 -3.99 -14.93
C GLY A 54 15.52 -5.02 -16.04
N TYR A 55 16.70 -5.24 -16.57
CA TYR A 55 17.01 -6.31 -17.52
C TYR A 55 18.45 -6.73 -17.40
N THR A 56 18.69 -8.02 -17.40
CA THR A 56 19.98 -8.66 -17.72
C THR A 56 19.67 -9.96 -18.46
N ASP A 57 20.67 -10.51 -19.16
CA ASP A 57 20.47 -11.78 -19.87
C ASP A 57 20.08 -12.94 -18.95
N ALA A 58 20.56 -12.93 -17.72
CA ALA A 58 20.22 -13.93 -16.72
C ALA A 58 18.88 -13.66 -16.03
N ALA A 59 18.59 -12.41 -15.67
CA ALA A 59 17.38 -12.04 -14.92
C ALA A 59 16.18 -11.76 -15.83
N LYS A 60 16.38 -11.65 -17.16
CA LYS A 60 15.34 -11.27 -18.12
C LYS A 60 14.67 -9.94 -17.77
N ASN A 61 13.42 -9.77 -18.16
CA ASN A 61 12.66 -8.55 -17.88
C ASN A 61 12.14 -8.57 -16.44
N CYS A 62 12.49 -7.54 -15.68
CA CYS A 62 12.03 -7.35 -14.31
C CYS A 62 11.39 -5.98 -14.15
N ILE A 63 10.43 -5.86 -13.24
CA ILE A 63 9.82 -4.59 -12.86
C ILE A 63 9.40 -4.64 -11.39
N VAL A 64 9.63 -3.53 -10.70
CA VAL A 64 8.90 -3.17 -9.49
C VAL A 64 7.96 -2.04 -9.89
N ALA A 65 6.67 -2.26 -9.74
CA ALA A 65 5.63 -1.29 -10.10
C ALA A 65 4.79 -0.91 -8.89
N THR A 66 4.32 0.33 -8.87
CA THR A 66 3.40 0.83 -7.85
C THR A 66 2.20 1.48 -8.53
N ALA A 67 1.03 1.33 -7.93
CA ALA A 67 -0.20 1.98 -8.37
C ALA A 67 -1.02 2.42 -7.15
N THR A 68 -1.77 3.53 -7.30
CA THR A 68 -2.66 4.05 -6.26
C THR A 68 -4.02 4.36 -6.89
N LYS A 69 -5.08 3.82 -6.30
CA LYS A 69 -6.47 4.05 -6.70
C LYS A 69 -7.29 4.33 -5.44
N GLY A 70 -7.80 5.57 -5.31
CA GLY A 70 -8.37 6.02 -4.04
C GLY A 70 -7.34 5.94 -2.92
N ASP A 71 -7.72 5.36 -1.81
CA ASP A 71 -6.87 5.21 -0.62
C ASP A 71 -5.99 3.94 -0.67
N VAL A 72 -6.22 3.06 -1.64
CA VAL A 72 -5.46 1.81 -1.79
C VAL A 72 -4.20 2.03 -2.62
N SER A 73 -3.05 1.68 -2.06
CA SER A 73 -1.75 1.67 -2.75
C SER A 73 -1.20 0.26 -2.81
N LEU A 74 -0.85 -0.19 -4.01
CA LEU A 74 -0.34 -1.53 -4.29
C LEU A 74 1.09 -1.46 -4.83
N LEU A 75 1.86 -2.48 -4.52
CA LEU A 75 3.19 -2.73 -5.07
C LEU A 75 3.19 -4.13 -5.69
N VAL A 76 3.68 -4.22 -6.92
CA VAL A 76 3.86 -5.46 -7.68
C VAL A 76 5.32 -5.63 -8.03
N VAL A 77 5.82 -6.85 -7.90
CA VAL A 77 7.17 -7.25 -8.35
C VAL A 77 7.01 -8.40 -9.34
N VAL A 78 7.51 -8.19 -10.56
CA VAL A 78 7.60 -9.22 -11.60
C VAL A 78 9.07 -9.44 -11.91
N LEU A 79 9.50 -10.69 -11.86
CA LEU A 79 10.88 -11.09 -12.07
C LEU A 79 10.96 -12.15 -13.17
N HIS A 80 12.07 -12.15 -13.91
CA HIS A 80 12.42 -13.15 -14.91
C HIS A 80 11.34 -13.34 -16.01
N ASP A 81 10.79 -12.24 -16.47
CA ASP A 81 9.73 -12.26 -17.45
C ASP A 81 10.24 -12.19 -18.89
N SER A 82 9.49 -12.72 -19.83
CA SER A 82 9.79 -12.74 -21.25
C SER A 82 8.92 -11.74 -22.01
N LEU A 83 9.18 -11.57 -23.29
CA LEU A 83 8.18 -10.99 -24.20
C LEU A 83 7.17 -12.08 -24.56
N THR A 84 5.95 -11.65 -24.90
CA THR A 84 4.97 -12.58 -25.49
C THR A 84 5.47 -13.07 -26.87
N GLU A 85 4.79 -14.05 -27.45
CA GLU A 85 5.08 -14.52 -28.82
C GLU A 85 4.94 -13.38 -29.84
N GLU A 86 4.03 -12.42 -29.60
CA GLU A 86 3.85 -11.22 -30.44
C GLU A 86 4.85 -10.09 -30.12
N GLY A 87 5.80 -10.33 -29.22
CA GLY A 87 6.84 -9.36 -28.83
C GLY A 87 6.30 -8.23 -27.92
N LEU A 88 5.23 -8.49 -27.17
CA LEU A 88 4.67 -7.56 -26.18
C LEU A 88 5.41 -7.66 -24.84
N SER A 89 5.37 -6.61 -24.06
CA SER A 89 5.95 -6.57 -22.71
C SER A 89 5.05 -7.33 -21.72
N GLN A 90 5.34 -8.61 -21.49
CA GLN A 90 4.56 -9.44 -20.58
C GLN A 90 4.57 -8.86 -19.15
N ARG A 91 5.73 -8.42 -18.64
CA ARG A 91 5.83 -7.79 -17.30
C ARG A 91 4.86 -6.62 -17.10
N ALA A 92 4.59 -5.84 -18.16
CA ALA A 92 3.66 -4.73 -18.07
C ALA A 92 2.21 -5.22 -18.04
N LEU A 93 1.88 -6.26 -18.80
CA LEU A 93 0.57 -6.91 -18.80
C LEU A 93 0.30 -7.58 -17.45
N ASP A 94 1.26 -8.31 -16.91
CA ASP A 94 1.15 -8.97 -15.61
C ASP A 94 0.96 -7.96 -14.48
N CYS A 95 1.71 -6.83 -14.50
CA CYS A 95 1.49 -5.76 -13.52
C CYS A 95 0.06 -5.22 -13.57
N LYS A 96 -0.50 -4.98 -14.77
CA LYS A 96 -1.89 -4.52 -14.90
C LYS A 96 -2.88 -5.54 -14.32
N THR A 97 -2.72 -6.79 -14.66
CA THR A 97 -3.56 -7.89 -14.17
C THR A 97 -3.52 -7.99 -12.65
N LEU A 98 -2.33 -7.91 -12.06
CA LEU A 98 -2.13 -7.97 -10.62
C LEU A 98 -2.70 -6.73 -9.90
N PHE A 99 -2.56 -5.53 -10.49
CA PHE A 99 -3.17 -4.32 -9.93
C PHE A 99 -4.69 -4.40 -9.99
N GLU A 100 -5.28 -4.81 -11.11
CA GLU A 100 -6.74 -4.99 -11.21
C GLU A 100 -7.23 -6.06 -10.23
N TYR A 101 -6.50 -7.16 -10.07
CA TYR A 101 -6.81 -8.15 -9.05
C TYR A 101 -6.81 -7.53 -7.65
N GLY A 102 -5.77 -6.79 -7.29
CA GLY A 102 -5.66 -6.16 -5.99
C GLY A 102 -6.79 -5.14 -5.73
N PHE A 103 -7.00 -4.19 -6.65
CA PHE A 103 -8.03 -3.16 -6.50
C PHE A 103 -9.46 -3.68 -6.52
N ASN A 104 -9.72 -4.80 -7.21
CA ASN A 104 -11.07 -5.37 -7.28
C ASN A 104 -11.38 -6.32 -6.11
N ASN A 105 -10.37 -6.89 -5.47
CA ASN A 105 -10.57 -7.91 -4.44
C ASN A 105 -10.21 -7.46 -3.03
N TYR A 106 -9.58 -6.30 -2.86
CA TYR A 106 -9.18 -5.77 -1.56
C TYR A 106 -9.64 -4.33 -1.40
N SER A 107 -10.04 -3.97 -0.20
CA SER A 107 -10.36 -2.58 0.17
C SER A 107 -9.88 -2.28 1.58
N GLU A 108 -9.56 -1.01 1.84
CA GLU A 108 -9.33 -0.56 3.20
C GLU A 108 -10.66 -0.47 3.93
N ARG A 109 -10.76 -1.14 5.07
CA ARG A 109 -11.99 -1.20 5.87
C ARG A 109 -11.68 -0.90 7.32
N VAL A 110 -12.53 -0.09 7.95
CA VAL A 110 -12.50 0.13 9.40
C VAL A 110 -12.97 -1.16 10.08
N LEU A 111 -12.11 -1.74 10.89
CA LEU A 111 -12.36 -2.96 11.66
C LEU A 111 -12.97 -2.62 13.02
N PHE A 112 -12.45 -1.59 13.69
CA PHE A 112 -12.93 -1.06 14.94
C PHE A 112 -12.93 0.46 14.86
N SER A 113 -14.07 1.06 15.17
CA SER A 113 -14.23 2.52 15.15
C SER A 113 -13.69 3.13 16.45
N LYS A 114 -13.22 4.35 16.34
CA LYS A 114 -12.92 5.17 17.52
C LYS A 114 -14.09 5.18 18.48
N ASP A 115 -13.80 5.20 19.78
CA ASP A 115 -14.76 5.21 20.88
C ASP A 115 -15.67 3.96 20.96
N SER A 116 -15.49 2.95 20.10
CA SER A 116 -16.14 1.65 20.24
C SER A 116 -15.55 0.86 21.42
N VAL A 117 -16.40 0.09 22.09
CA VAL A 117 -15.96 -0.78 23.19
C VAL A 117 -15.20 -1.96 22.63
N ALA A 118 -13.90 -2.01 22.91
CA ALA A 118 -13.02 -3.12 22.52
C ALA A 118 -13.20 -4.32 23.48
N GLN A 119 -13.27 -4.05 24.79
CA GLN A 119 -13.42 -5.06 25.81
C GLN A 119 -13.95 -4.44 27.12
N ASN A 120 -14.75 -5.20 27.87
CA ASN A 120 -15.06 -4.89 29.26
C ASN A 120 -14.11 -5.68 30.17
N ILE A 121 -13.51 -5.02 31.15
CA ILE A 121 -12.58 -5.63 32.12
C ILE A 121 -13.01 -5.37 33.56
N THR A 122 -12.56 -6.26 34.46
CA THR A 122 -12.68 -6.06 35.90
C THR A 122 -11.45 -5.38 36.44
N VAL A 123 -11.67 -4.31 37.24
CA VAL A 123 -10.60 -3.50 37.85
C VAL A 123 -10.43 -3.86 39.33
N LYS A 124 -9.19 -4.18 39.73
CA LYS A 124 -8.87 -4.47 41.14
C LYS A 124 -8.98 -3.19 41.98
N GLY A 125 -9.54 -3.32 43.17
CA GLY A 125 -9.68 -2.19 44.11
C GLY A 125 -10.80 -1.19 43.78
N GLY A 126 -11.61 -1.46 42.76
CA GLY A 126 -12.84 -0.72 42.47
C GLY A 126 -13.92 -0.98 43.52
N THR A 127 -14.85 -0.03 43.66
CA THR A 127 -16.10 -0.23 44.46
C THR A 127 -17.05 -1.11 43.68
N LYS A 128 -18.21 -1.49 44.31
CA LYS A 128 -19.23 -2.32 43.66
C LYS A 128 -19.69 -1.72 42.30
N ASP A 129 -19.77 -0.39 42.24
CA ASP A 129 -20.27 0.34 41.05
C ASP A 129 -19.13 0.73 40.05
N THR A 130 -17.88 0.54 40.45
CA THR A 130 -16.68 0.92 39.63
C THR A 130 -15.71 -0.24 39.44
N SER A 131 -16.15 -1.45 39.63
CA SER A 131 -15.33 -2.67 39.45
C SER A 131 -15.26 -3.13 38.00
N SER A 132 -16.05 -2.54 37.09
CA SER A 132 -16.05 -2.86 35.66
C SER A 132 -15.72 -1.62 34.85
N LEU A 133 -14.93 -1.78 33.82
CA LEU A 133 -14.46 -0.70 32.95
C LEU A 133 -14.54 -1.14 31.49
N ASP A 134 -15.15 -0.31 30.64
CA ASP A 134 -15.12 -0.47 29.20
C ASP A 134 -13.84 0.16 28.63
N LEU A 135 -13.08 -0.64 27.92
CA LEU A 135 -11.94 -0.18 27.14
C LEU A 135 -12.41 0.28 25.79
N LEU A 136 -12.11 1.52 25.45
CA LEU A 136 -12.51 2.13 24.19
C LEU A 136 -11.32 2.20 23.22
N CYS A 137 -11.60 2.08 21.94
CA CYS A 137 -10.61 2.33 20.89
C CYS A 137 -10.26 3.83 20.83
N GLU A 138 -8.97 4.19 20.95
CA GLU A 138 -8.50 5.57 20.89
C GLU A 138 -8.66 6.19 19.49
N SER A 139 -8.59 5.37 18.45
CA SER A 139 -8.72 5.77 17.04
C SER A 139 -9.36 4.66 16.23
N ASP A 140 -9.76 4.98 14.99
CA ASP A 140 -10.15 3.97 14.03
C ASP A 140 -9.00 3.01 13.74
N ILE A 141 -9.30 1.72 13.71
CA ILE A 141 -8.38 0.67 13.32
C ILE A 141 -8.82 0.15 11.95
N SER A 142 -8.04 0.47 10.92
CA SER A 142 -8.30 0.07 9.54
C SER A 142 -7.26 -0.93 9.05
N ALA A 143 -7.66 -1.79 8.13
CA ALA A 143 -6.77 -2.68 7.42
C ALA A 143 -7.22 -2.89 5.97
N LEU A 144 -6.26 -3.15 5.09
CA LEU A 144 -6.50 -3.61 3.73
C LEU A 144 -6.79 -5.11 3.78
N ILE A 145 -8.05 -5.48 3.60
CA ILE A 145 -8.50 -6.87 3.69
C ILE A 145 -9.26 -7.31 2.43
N PRO A 146 -9.34 -8.62 2.14
CA PRO A 146 -10.17 -9.14 1.08
C PRO A 146 -11.64 -8.72 1.23
N ASN A 147 -12.26 -8.31 0.13
CA ASN A 147 -13.68 -7.90 0.12
C ASN A 147 -14.63 -9.02 0.53
N SER A 148 -14.20 -10.27 0.41
CA SER A 148 -14.95 -11.46 0.83
C SER A 148 -15.00 -11.67 2.35
N ILE A 149 -14.16 -10.97 3.11
CA ILE A 149 -14.14 -11.11 4.59
C ILE A 149 -15.31 -10.32 5.19
N ASP A 150 -16.08 -10.99 6.02
CA ASP A 150 -17.05 -10.31 6.87
C ASP A 150 -16.34 -9.76 8.11
N VAL A 151 -16.27 -8.43 8.21
CA VAL A 151 -15.59 -7.74 9.32
C VAL A 151 -16.18 -8.13 10.68
N SER A 152 -17.49 -8.42 10.73
CA SER A 152 -18.17 -8.80 11.98
C SER A 152 -17.68 -10.14 12.57
N THR A 153 -16.99 -10.94 11.77
CA THR A 153 -16.42 -12.24 12.20
C THR A 153 -15.01 -12.12 12.75
N LEU A 154 -14.40 -10.95 12.60
CA LEU A 154 -13.02 -10.72 13.07
C LEU A 154 -13.03 -10.53 14.59
N THR A 155 -12.14 -11.22 15.26
CA THR A 155 -11.96 -11.09 16.71
C THR A 155 -10.64 -10.37 16.98
N PRO A 156 -10.66 -9.26 17.75
CA PRO A 156 -9.43 -8.55 18.07
C PRO A 156 -8.54 -9.34 19.03
N SER A 157 -7.26 -9.18 18.87
CA SER A 157 -6.27 -9.58 19.89
C SER A 157 -6.00 -8.35 20.77
N ILE A 158 -6.28 -8.47 22.07
CA ILE A 158 -6.11 -7.38 23.03
C ILE A 158 -5.01 -7.76 24.02
N LEU A 159 -3.96 -6.95 24.07
CA LEU A 159 -2.89 -7.09 25.03
C LEU A 159 -3.02 -6.00 26.10
N LEU A 160 -3.40 -6.41 27.29
CA LEU A 160 -3.57 -5.51 28.43
C LEU A 160 -2.27 -5.27 29.18
N SER A 161 -2.16 -4.08 29.79
CA SER A 161 -1.11 -3.77 30.75
C SER A 161 -1.23 -4.65 32.00
N ASP A 162 -0.09 -4.95 32.63
CA ASP A 162 -0.09 -5.69 33.89
C ASP A 162 -0.65 -4.82 35.05
N ASN A 163 -1.33 -5.49 35.98
CA ASN A 163 -1.76 -4.89 37.26
C ASN A 163 -2.71 -3.69 37.12
N ILE A 164 -3.75 -3.79 36.28
CA ILE A 164 -4.79 -2.76 36.20
C ILE A 164 -5.57 -2.69 37.51
N SER A 165 -5.46 -1.55 38.23
CA SER A 165 -6.08 -1.34 39.53
C SER A 165 -6.55 0.12 39.70
N ALA A 166 -7.63 0.30 40.47
CA ALA A 166 -8.15 1.64 40.79
C ALA A 166 -7.18 2.45 41.70
N PRO A 167 -7.15 3.78 41.59
CA PRO A 167 -7.94 4.59 40.65
C PRO A 167 -7.30 4.65 39.26
N ILE A 168 -8.14 4.71 38.22
CA ILE A 168 -7.74 4.86 36.81
C ILE A 168 -8.31 6.18 36.31
N ALA A 169 -7.46 7.05 35.78
CA ALA A 169 -7.89 8.31 35.18
C ALA A 169 -8.46 8.07 33.78
N GLU A 170 -9.45 8.87 33.38
CA GLU A 170 -9.95 8.89 32.00
C GLU A 170 -8.81 9.18 31.01
N GLY A 171 -8.80 8.49 29.86
CA GLY A 171 -7.75 8.62 28.85
C GLY A 171 -6.47 7.86 29.16
N THR A 172 -6.40 7.07 30.25
CA THR A 172 -5.26 6.22 30.53
C THR A 172 -5.17 5.09 29.50
N ASN A 173 -4.02 4.94 28.84
CA ASN A 173 -3.78 3.79 27.97
C ASN A 173 -3.58 2.51 28.81
N LEU A 174 -4.45 1.54 28.64
CA LEU A 174 -4.44 0.29 29.40
C LEU A 174 -4.03 -0.93 28.57
N GLY A 175 -3.73 -0.74 27.29
CA GLY A 175 -3.31 -1.83 26.44
C GLY A 175 -3.28 -1.48 24.94
N ASN A 176 -3.08 -2.51 24.14
CA ASN A 176 -3.08 -2.40 22.68
C ASN A 176 -4.05 -3.41 22.08
N ILE A 177 -4.68 -3.03 20.98
CA ILE A 177 -5.55 -3.87 20.17
C ILE A 177 -4.94 -4.06 18.78
N SER A 178 -4.98 -5.28 18.24
CA SER A 178 -4.48 -5.65 16.92
C SER A 178 -5.38 -6.69 16.25
#